data_6d5dd3790a320758ce01a17b4c12e55a
#
_entry.id   6d5dd3790a320758ce01a17b4c12e55a
#
_cell.length_a   1.000
_cell.length_b   1.000
_cell.length_c   1.000
_cell.angle_alpha   90.00
_cell.angle_beta   90.00
_cell.angle_gamma   90.00
#
_symmetry.space_group_name_H-M   'P 1'
#
loop_
_entity.id
_entity.type
_entity.pdbx_description
1 polymer ?
#
loop_
_entity_poly.entity_id
_entity_poly.type
_entity_poly.pdbx_seq_one_letter_code
_entity_poly.pdbx_strand_id
1 'polypeptide(L)'
;YWIDEFGSTPRPLTDYNADVASLDLGRAEEIRWKTEDGFDANGILIYPPNFDPDERYPLVLKIHGGPMSATTLTWDGFGQWLAARGAIVFGPNYRGSDNLGNAYQSAVIHDAGEGPGKDVMAGLAAVQALGNVDDERIGVTGWSYGGFMTSWLIGNYPDTWRAAMAGAPVTEYFDSYALSDINVGFGTGFDNTPWSPEAQAEWREQSPIAHIHRATTPTLILCQTGDLRVPITQSYKLFHALQDLDVPVQFIAYPLPGHFPGNPVHRRDVFQRWGDWVFDRFEVPRDAPVGAGAP
;
A
#
# COMPACT_ATOMS: atom_id res chain seq x y z
N TYR A 1 -13.01 -1.59 27.74
CA TYR A 1 -14.41 -1.90 28.04
C TYR A 1 -14.49 -3.00 29.09
N TRP A 2 -15.57 -3.00 29.87
CA TRP A 2 -15.92 -4.03 30.83
C TRP A 2 -17.31 -4.58 30.50
N ILE A 3 -17.51 -5.88 30.64
CA ILE A 3 -18.77 -6.58 30.49
C ILE A 3 -19.03 -7.33 31.80
N ASP A 4 -20.12 -7.07 32.48
CA ASP A 4 -20.47 -7.73 33.74
C ASP A 4 -20.94 -9.17 33.53
N GLU A 5 -21.70 -9.41 32.46
CA GLU A 5 -22.21 -10.72 32.04
C GLU A 5 -22.12 -10.86 30.51
N PHE A 6 -22.02 -12.11 30.03
CA PHE A 6 -22.06 -12.37 28.58
C PHE A 6 -23.38 -11.87 27.98
N GLY A 7 -23.31 -11.00 26.98
CA GLY A 7 -24.45 -10.38 26.31
C GLY A 7 -24.91 -9.04 26.92
N SER A 8 -24.31 -8.57 28.00
CA SER A 8 -24.56 -7.21 28.51
C SER A 8 -23.85 -6.15 27.67
N THR A 9 -24.34 -4.91 27.72
CA THR A 9 -23.72 -3.80 27.00
C THR A 9 -22.35 -3.46 27.61
N PRO A 10 -21.28 -3.45 26.80
CA PRO A 10 -19.96 -3.07 27.25
C PRO A 10 -19.93 -1.61 27.74
N ARG A 11 -19.36 -1.37 28.92
CA ARG A 11 -19.12 -0.02 29.40
C ARG A 11 -17.65 0.38 29.22
N PRO A 12 -17.34 1.61 28.77
CA PRO A 12 -15.97 2.08 28.67
C PRO A 12 -15.36 2.24 30.06
N LEU A 13 -14.10 1.79 30.22
CA LEU A 13 -13.32 2.00 31.43
C LEU A 13 -12.40 3.19 31.34
N THR A 14 -12.10 3.65 30.13
CA THR A 14 -11.18 4.75 29.83
C THR A 14 -11.72 5.56 28.67
N ASP A 15 -11.28 6.79 28.54
CA ASP A 15 -11.67 7.74 27.50
C ASP A 15 -10.44 8.40 26.84
N TYR A 16 -9.40 7.62 26.59
CA TYR A 16 -8.14 8.12 26.02
C TYR A 16 -8.25 8.74 24.62
N ASN A 17 -9.29 8.40 23.87
CA ASN A 17 -9.46 8.82 22.48
C ASN A 17 -10.69 9.76 22.30
N ALA A 18 -11.16 10.42 23.36
CA ALA A 18 -12.28 11.35 23.29
C ALA A 18 -12.05 12.46 22.26
N ASP A 19 -10.81 12.98 22.20
CA ASP A 19 -10.44 14.02 21.24
C ASP A 19 -10.57 13.55 19.78
N VAL A 20 -10.29 12.27 19.51
CA VAL A 20 -10.45 11.70 18.17
C VAL A 20 -11.92 11.63 17.76
N ALA A 21 -12.81 11.35 18.70
CA ALA A 21 -14.26 11.32 18.46
C ALA A 21 -14.86 12.69 18.10
N SER A 22 -14.14 13.78 18.40
CA SER A 22 -14.54 15.15 18.04
C SER A 22 -14.05 15.62 16.68
N LEU A 23 -13.20 14.83 16.01
CA LEU A 23 -12.68 15.17 14.69
C LEU A 23 -13.75 14.94 13.61
N ASP A 24 -13.71 15.80 12.60
CA ASP A 24 -14.49 15.61 11.38
C ASP A 24 -13.78 14.53 10.52
N LEU A 25 -14.31 13.31 10.57
CA LEU A 25 -13.72 12.14 9.95
C LEU A 25 -14.42 11.80 8.64
N GLY A 26 -13.64 11.30 7.69
CA GLY A 26 -14.14 10.77 6.45
C GLY A 26 -14.94 9.48 6.64
N ARG A 27 -16.03 9.33 5.91
CA ARG A 27 -16.82 8.09 5.86
C ARG A 27 -15.98 6.97 5.27
N ALA A 28 -16.00 5.79 5.88
CA ALA A 28 -15.38 4.59 5.35
C ALA A 28 -16.47 3.58 4.92
N GLU A 29 -16.24 2.91 3.78
CA GLU A 29 -17.14 1.86 3.31
C GLU A 29 -16.40 0.76 2.56
N GLU A 30 -16.98 -0.43 2.50
CA GLU A 30 -16.50 -1.54 1.70
C GLU A 30 -17.02 -1.42 0.26
N ILE A 31 -16.10 -1.59 -0.72
CA ILE A 31 -16.43 -1.77 -2.13
C ILE A 31 -16.07 -3.19 -2.57
N ARG A 32 -16.85 -3.76 -3.51
CA ARG A 32 -16.65 -5.11 -4.05
C ARG A 32 -16.58 -5.09 -5.56
N TRP A 33 -15.74 -5.97 -6.12
CA TRP A 33 -15.62 -6.17 -7.56
C TRP A 33 -15.33 -7.62 -7.88
N LYS A 34 -15.39 -7.96 -9.16
CA LYS A 34 -14.92 -9.24 -9.70
C LYS A 34 -13.53 -9.07 -10.29
N THR A 35 -12.64 -10.02 -10.00
CA THR A 35 -11.36 -10.13 -10.68
C THR A 35 -11.54 -10.73 -12.08
N GLU A 36 -10.54 -10.62 -12.96
CA GLU A 36 -10.61 -11.14 -14.32
C GLU A 36 -10.86 -12.65 -14.37
N ASP A 37 -10.30 -13.39 -13.42
CA ASP A 37 -10.45 -14.85 -13.27
C ASP A 37 -11.62 -15.26 -12.34
N GLY A 38 -12.47 -14.30 -11.98
CA GLY A 38 -13.79 -14.53 -11.38
C GLY A 38 -13.84 -14.59 -9.86
N PHE A 39 -12.76 -14.31 -9.15
CA PHE A 39 -12.83 -14.16 -7.68
C PHE A 39 -13.68 -12.95 -7.29
N ASP A 40 -14.37 -13.08 -6.17
CA ASP A 40 -14.94 -11.94 -5.46
C ASP A 40 -13.83 -11.26 -4.67
N ALA A 41 -13.54 -10.01 -5.00
CA ALA A 41 -12.59 -9.16 -4.29
C ALA A 41 -13.30 -8.00 -3.60
N ASN A 42 -12.66 -7.43 -2.60
CA ASN A 42 -13.15 -6.25 -1.90
C ASN A 42 -12.01 -5.30 -1.51
N GLY A 43 -12.39 -4.14 -1.04
CA GLY A 43 -11.48 -3.15 -0.47
C GLY A 43 -12.24 -2.12 0.32
N ILE A 44 -11.51 -1.24 0.97
CA ILE A 44 -12.08 -0.18 1.79
C ILE A 44 -11.79 1.17 1.14
N LEU A 45 -12.83 1.98 1.00
CA LEU A 45 -12.75 3.39 0.65
C LEU A 45 -12.88 4.24 1.91
N ILE A 46 -12.07 5.29 2.00
CA ILE A 46 -12.23 6.38 2.97
C ILE A 46 -12.38 7.66 2.15
N TYR A 47 -13.51 8.33 2.29
CA TYR A 47 -13.79 9.58 1.60
C TYR A 47 -13.26 10.78 2.40
N PRO A 48 -12.97 11.90 1.76
CA PRO A 48 -12.70 13.15 2.48
C PRO A 48 -13.84 13.52 3.43
N PRO A 49 -13.56 14.17 4.57
CA PRO A 49 -14.60 14.89 5.30
C PRO A 49 -15.31 15.86 4.35
N ASN A 50 -16.62 16.01 4.51
CA ASN A 50 -17.44 16.85 3.62
C ASN A 50 -17.39 16.46 2.12
N PHE A 51 -17.27 15.16 1.84
CA PHE A 51 -17.31 14.62 0.49
C PHE A 51 -18.55 15.05 -0.27
N ASP A 52 -18.36 15.64 -1.45
CA ASP A 52 -19.40 16.02 -2.38
C ASP A 52 -19.45 15.02 -3.55
N PRO A 53 -20.57 14.33 -3.79
CA PRO A 53 -20.68 13.33 -4.88
C PRO A 53 -20.61 13.95 -6.28
N ASP A 54 -20.73 15.25 -6.44
CA ASP A 54 -20.63 15.94 -7.72
C ASP A 54 -19.19 16.40 -8.04
N GLU A 55 -18.26 16.23 -7.10
CA GLU A 55 -16.85 16.63 -7.23
C GLU A 55 -15.93 15.42 -7.53
N ARG A 56 -14.75 15.70 -8.11
CA ARG A 56 -13.69 14.72 -8.33
C ARG A 56 -12.52 14.96 -7.40
N TYR A 57 -11.98 13.87 -6.85
CA TYR A 57 -10.94 13.86 -5.83
C TYR A 57 -9.70 13.11 -6.29
N PRO A 58 -8.51 13.53 -5.89
CA PRO A 58 -7.32 12.68 -5.99
C PRO A 58 -7.57 11.33 -5.31
N LEU A 59 -6.95 10.27 -5.83
CA LEU A 59 -7.05 8.93 -5.27
C LEU A 59 -5.68 8.46 -4.75
N VAL A 60 -5.62 7.97 -3.52
CA VAL A 60 -4.43 7.34 -2.96
C VAL A 60 -4.73 5.86 -2.71
N LEU A 61 -4.11 4.97 -3.48
CA LEU A 61 -4.10 3.56 -3.16
C LEU A 61 -3.14 3.32 -1.99
N LYS A 62 -3.64 2.73 -0.92
CA LYS A 62 -2.89 2.32 0.26
C LYS A 62 -2.88 0.80 0.36
N ILE A 63 -1.91 0.18 -0.31
CA ILE A 63 -1.81 -1.28 -0.43
C ILE A 63 -1.20 -1.86 0.85
N HIS A 64 -1.91 -2.81 1.47
CA HIS A 64 -1.44 -3.47 2.69
C HIS A 64 -0.26 -4.40 2.44
N GLY A 65 0.53 -4.67 3.48
CA GLY A 65 1.60 -5.66 3.47
C GLY A 65 1.09 -7.07 3.74
N GLY A 66 1.99 -8.00 3.88
CA GLY A 66 1.71 -9.41 4.14
C GLY A 66 2.41 -10.30 3.10
N PRO A 67 1.74 -10.84 2.08
CA PRO A 67 0.38 -10.57 1.56
C PRO A 67 -0.78 -11.01 2.43
N MET A 68 -0.60 -12.01 3.30
CA MET A 68 -1.61 -12.55 4.22
C MET A 68 -1.95 -11.53 5.31
N SER A 69 -2.78 -10.57 4.95
CA SER A 69 -3.38 -9.53 5.78
C SER A 69 -4.62 -9.00 5.05
N ALA A 70 -5.30 -7.99 5.57
CA ALA A 70 -6.40 -7.35 4.88
C ALA A 70 -6.61 -5.90 5.34
N THR A 71 -7.08 -5.06 4.43
CA THR A 71 -7.69 -3.77 4.77
C THR A 71 -9.15 -4.00 5.17
N THR A 72 -9.54 -3.56 6.35
CA THR A 72 -10.88 -3.77 6.93
C THR A 72 -11.48 -2.45 7.42
N LEU A 73 -12.79 -2.46 7.76
CA LEU A 73 -13.49 -1.31 8.35
C LEU A 73 -13.08 -1.05 9.82
N THR A 74 -11.81 -1.20 10.13
CA THR A 74 -11.24 -0.81 11.44
C THR A 74 -10.68 0.60 11.38
N TRP A 75 -10.37 1.17 12.55
CA TRP A 75 -9.77 2.49 12.63
C TRP A 75 -8.42 2.56 11.88
N ASP A 76 -8.35 3.41 10.87
CA ASP A 76 -7.15 3.71 10.10
C ASP A 76 -6.81 5.21 10.20
N GLY A 77 -6.07 5.58 11.23
CA GLY A 77 -5.72 6.99 11.47
C GLY A 77 -4.88 7.61 10.35
N PHE A 78 -4.04 6.83 9.67
CA PHE A 78 -3.27 7.34 8.53
C PHE A 78 -4.15 7.52 7.28
N GLY A 79 -5.06 6.56 7.00
CA GLY A 79 -6.05 6.70 5.94
C GLY A 79 -6.97 7.92 6.17
N GLN A 80 -7.43 8.12 7.40
CA GLN A 80 -8.21 9.31 7.77
C GLN A 80 -7.43 10.61 7.60
N TRP A 81 -6.14 10.62 7.91
CA TRP A 81 -5.29 11.79 7.71
C TRP A 81 -5.09 12.13 6.22
N LEU A 82 -4.91 11.11 5.37
CA LEU A 82 -4.85 11.31 3.92
C LEU A 82 -6.19 11.82 3.37
N ALA A 83 -7.31 11.24 3.85
CA ALA A 83 -8.65 11.67 3.46
C ALA A 83 -8.93 13.12 3.89
N ALA A 84 -8.51 13.52 5.10
CA ALA A 84 -8.63 14.88 5.59
C ALA A 84 -7.85 15.90 4.75
N ARG A 85 -6.86 15.48 3.98
CA ARG A 85 -6.12 16.31 3.01
C ARG A 85 -6.80 16.38 1.63
N GLY A 86 -8.01 15.83 1.50
CA GLY A 86 -8.84 15.95 0.31
C GLY A 86 -8.66 14.84 -0.72
N ALA A 87 -8.14 13.66 -0.35
CA ALA A 87 -8.08 12.52 -1.26
C ALA A 87 -9.10 11.43 -0.86
N ILE A 88 -9.62 10.71 -1.84
CA ILE A 88 -10.20 9.40 -1.59
C ILE A 88 -9.04 8.44 -1.32
N VAL A 89 -9.14 7.61 -0.27
CA VAL A 89 -8.15 6.59 0.05
C VAL A 89 -8.75 5.23 -0.22
N PHE A 90 -8.05 4.40 -1.01
CA PHE A 90 -8.50 3.07 -1.36
C PHE A 90 -7.51 2.02 -0.87
N GLY A 91 -7.97 1.12 -0.01
CA GLY A 91 -7.23 -0.05 0.46
C GLY A 91 -7.76 -1.33 -0.20
N PRO A 92 -7.20 -1.77 -1.36
CA PRO A 92 -7.63 -3.01 -2.01
C PRO A 92 -7.18 -4.24 -1.24
N ASN A 93 -8.04 -5.27 -1.21
CA ASN A 93 -7.69 -6.63 -0.83
C ASN A 93 -7.50 -7.46 -2.11
N TYR A 94 -6.26 -7.70 -2.47
CA TYR A 94 -5.83 -8.50 -3.63
C TYR A 94 -5.70 -9.97 -3.24
N ARG A 95 -5.61 -10.90 -4.21
CA ARG A 95 -5.32 -12.32 -3.91
C ARG A 95 -4.07 -12.46 -3.04
N GLY A 96 -4.12 -13.35 -2.07
CA GLY A 96 -3.14 -13.40 -0.98
C GLY A 96 -3.68 -12.79 0.33
N SER A 97 -4.69 -11.91 0.27
CA SER A 97 -5.35 -11.38 1.48
C SER A 97 -6.10 -12.48 2.24
N ASP A 98 -6.22 -12.32 3.56
CA ASP A 98 -6.73 -13.36 4.45
C ASP A 98 -8.22 -13.25 4.81
N ASN A 99 -8.93 -12.27 4.23
CA ASN A 99 -10.35 -11.98 4.56
C ASN A 99 -11.38 -12.64 3.63
N LEU A 100 -10.97 -13.24 2.50
CA LEU A 100 -11.85 -13.81 1.49
C LEU A 100 -11.74 -15.33 1.34
N GLY A 101 -11.13 -15.98 2.33
CA GLY A 101 -11.03 -17.44 2.42
C GLY A 101 -9.78 -18.02 1.74
N ASN A 102 -9.54 -19.32 2.00
CA ASN A 102 -8.27 -19.97 1.66
C ASN A 102 -7.97 -20.00 0.15
N ALA A 103 -8.99 -20.15 -0.70
CA ALA A 103 -8.79 -20.18 -2.15
C ALA A 103 -8.20 -18.84 -2.68
N TYR A 104 -8.74 -17.72 -2.19
CA TYR A 104 -8.22 -16.39 -2.54
C TYR A 104 -6.84 -16.14 -1.93
N GLN A 105 -6.64 -16.53 -0.68
CA GLN A 105 -5.35 -16.39 0.00
C GLN A 105 -4.26 -17.21 -0.69
N SER A 106 -4.54 -18.46 -1.09
CA SER A 106 -3.55 -19.34 -1.71
C SER A 106 -3.29 -19.03 -3.19
N ALA A 107 -4.14 -18.21 -3.84
CA ALA A 107 -3.97 -17.84 -5.24
C ALA A 107 -2.75 -16.94 -5.52
N VAL A 108 -2.03 -16.51 -4.48
CA VAL A 108 -0.74 -15.78 -4.58
C VAL A 108 0.47 -16.73 -4.74
N ILE A 109 0.30 -18.03 -4.51
CA ILE A 109 1.39 -19.02 -4.66
C ILE A 109 1.73 -19.14 -6.15
N HIS A 110 3.02 -19.04 -6.48
CA HIS A 110 3.57 -18.95 -7.84
C HIS A 110 3.13 -17.71 -8.65
N ASP A 111 2.37 -16.78 -8.04
CA ASP A 111 1.87 -15.58 -8.71
C ASP A 111 1.89 -14.38 -7.75
N ALA A 112 3.07 -14.03 -7.28
CA ALA A 112 3.22 -12.96 -6.31
C ALA A 112 3.03 -11.55 -6.89
N GLY A 113 3.15 -11.38 -8.20
CA GLY A 113 3.12 -10.08 -8.87
C GLY A 113 1.93 -9.86 -9.79
N GLU A 114 1.76 -10.72 -10.79
CA GLU A 114 0.82 -10.48 -11.88
C GLU A 114 -0.64 -10.54 -11.44
N GLY A 115 -1.07 -11.63 -10.81
CA GLY A 115 -2.46 -11.79 -10.37
C GLY A 115 -2.86 -10.76 -9.31
N PRO A 116 -2.09 -10.57 -8.21
CA PRO A 116 -2.37 -9.51 -7.25
C PRO A 116 -2.37 -8.10 -7.88
N GLY A 117 -1.47 -7.84 -8.84
CA GLY A 117 -1.44 -6.58 -9.59
C GLY A 117 -2.72 -6.36 -10.40
N LYS A 118 -3.20 -7.39 -11.13
CA LYS A 118 -4.47 -7.34 -11.85
C LYS A 118 -5.67 -7.12 -10.92
N ASP A 119 -5.67 -7.74 -9.74
CA ASP A 119 -6.73 -7.56 -8.76
C ASP A 119 -6.78 -6.11 -8.25
N VAL A 120 -5.61 -5.51 -7.98
CA VAL A 120 -5.51 -4.08 -7.61
C VAL A 120 -6.01 -3.18 -8.74
N MET A 121 -5.63 -3.44 -9.99
CA MET A 121 -6.07 -2.65 -11.14
C MET A 121 -7.58 -2.79 -11.41
N ALA A 122 -8.14 -3.99 -11.23
CA ALA A 122 -9.58 -4.21 -11.31
C ALA A 122 -10.33 -3.44 -10.20
N GLY A 123 -9.77 -3.42 -8.99
CA GLY A 123 -10.27 -2.59 -7.88
C GLY A 123 -10.19 -1.10 -8.19
N LEU A 124 -9.08 -0.63 -8.75
CA LEU A 124 -8.95 0.76 -9.20
C LEU A 124 -10.04 1.12 -10.22
N ALA A 125 -10.25 0.27 -11.23
CA ALA A 125 -11.29 0.49 -12.23
C ALA A 125 -12.70 0.54 -11.60
N ALA A 126 -12.97 -0.30 -10.60
CA ALA A 126 -14.25 -0.27 -9.87
C ALA A 126 -14.44 1.05 -9.09
N VAL A 127 -13.38 1.59 -8.50
CA VAL A 127 -13.43 2.89 -7.80
C VAL A 127 -13.60 4.05 -8.79
N GLN A 128 -12.89 4.03 -9.92
CA GLN A 128 -13.04 5.04 -10.99
C GLN A 128 -14.48 5.06 -11.56
N ALA A 129 -15.11 3.88 -11.66
CA ALA A 129 -16.50 3.76 -12.13
C ALA A 129 -17.53 4.45 -11.22
N LEU A 130 -17.17 4.80 -9.96
CA LEU A 130 -18.01 5.62 -9.08
C LEU A 130 -18.14 7.08 -9.57
N GLY A 131 -17.21 7.54 -10.41
CA GLY A 131 -17.27 8.86 -11.05
C GLY A 131 -16.59 10.00 -10.27
N ASN A 132 -16.13 9.74 -9.05
CA ASN A 132 -15.56 10.77 -8.15
C ASN A 132 -14.02 10.80 -8.14
N VAL A 133 -13.35 10.00 -8.97
CA VAL A 133 -11.89 9.98 -9.06
C VAL A 133 -11.41 10.98 -10.12
N ASP A 134 -10.38 11.74 -9.78
CA ASP A 134 -9.58 12.49 -10.73
C ASP A 134 -8.48 11.58 -11.27
N ASP A 135 -8.64 11.13 -12.51
CA ASP A 135 -7.77 10.15 -13.15
C ASP A 135 -6.33 10.66 -13.38
N GLU A 136 -6.10 11.98 -13.33
CA GLU A 136 -4.76 12.56 -13.46
C GLU A 136 -4.02 12.63 -12.12
N ARG A 137 -4.71 12.40 -10.99
CA ARG A 137 -4.16 12.48 -9.64
C ARG A 137 -4.34 11.18 -8.86
N ILE A 138 -3.78 10.09 -9.40
CA ILE A 138 -3.79 8.77 -8.75
C ILE A 138 -2.39 8.44 -8.23
N GLY A 139 -2.29 8.14 -6.93
CA GLY A 139 -1.07 7.71 -6.27
C GLY A 139 -1.14 6.26 -5.82
N VAL A 140 -0.03 5.52 -5.95
CA VAL A 140 0.09 4.15 -5.47
C VAL A 140 1.10 4.08 -4.34
N THR A 141 0.70 3.49 -3.22
CA THR A 141 1.52 3.48 -2.01
C THR A 141 1.36 2.19 -1.22
N GLY A 142 2.41 1.80 -0.48
CA GLY A 142 2.34 0.66 0.41
C GLY A 142 3.65 0.37 1.13
N TRP A 143 3.58 -0.49 2.14
CA TRP A 143 4.73 -0.91 2.95
C TRP A 143 4.91 -2.43 2.89
N SER A 144 6.16 -2.91 2.91
CA SER A 144 6.47 -4.35 2.86
C SER A 144 6.01 -4.97 1.53
N TYR A 145 5.14 -5.98 1.56
CA TYR A 145 4.51 -6.47 0.34
C TYR A 145 3.68 -5.38 -0.38
N GLY A 146 3.10 -4.41 0.35
CA GLY A 146 2.51 -3.22 -0.28
C GLY A 146 3.54 -2.37 -1.03
N GLY A 147 4.77 -2.28 -0.52
CA GLY A 147 5.91 -1.66 -1.21
C GLY A 147 6.38 -2.47 -2.42
N PHE A 148 6.37 -3.81 -2.33
CA PHE A 148 6.56 -4.71 -3.47
C PHE A 148 5.52 -4.43 -4.55
N MET A 149 4.24 -4.45 -4.19
CA MET A 149 3.15 -4.22 -5.14
C MET A 149 3.21 -2.80 -5.75
N THR A 150 3.56 -1.79 -4.95
CA THR A 150 3.82 -0.44 -5.48
C THR A 150 4.91 -0.46 -6.56
N SER A 151 6.04 -1.13 -6.27
CA SER A 151 7.15 -1.25 -7.21
C SER A 151 6.78 -2.07 -8.47
N TRP A 152 5.95 -3.10 -8.30
CA TRP A 152 5.40 -3.89 -9.40
C TRP A 152 4.52 -3.05 -10.32
N LEU A 153 3.59 -2.29 -9.71
CA LEU A 153 2.61 -1.51 -10.45
C LEU A 153 3.23 -0.34 -11.22
N ILE A 154 4.23 0.34 -10.69
CA ILE A 154 4.92 1.41 -11.44
C ILE A 154 5.72 0.88 -12.63
N GLY A 155 6.19 -0.38 -12.57
CA GLY A 155 6.87 -1.03 -13.69
C GLY A 155 5.91 -1.63 -14.73
N ASN A 156 4.75 -2.11 -14.33
CA ASN A 156 3.81 -2.80 -15.23
C ASN A 156 2.66 -1.92 -15.74
N TYR A 157 2.34 -0.82 -15.05
CA TYR A 157 1.31 0.15 -15.41
C TYR A 157 1.86 1.59 -15.31
N PRO A 158 2.92 1.94 -16.06
CA PRO A 158 3.68 3.18 -15.89
C PRO A 158 2.88 4.46 -16.10
N ASP A 159 1.83 4.41 -16.92
CA ASP A 159 1.04 5.58 -17.31
C ASP A 159 -0.12 5.88 -16.35
N THR A 160 -0.28 5.06 -15.28
CA THR A 160 -1.43 5.17 -14.36
C THR A 160 -1.15 6.12 -13.19
N TRP A 161 0.12 6.24 -12.76
CA TRP A 161 0.46 6.78 -11.47
C TRP A 161 1.11 8.16 -11.53
N ARG A 162 0.54 9.14 -10.84
CA ARG A 162 1.13 10.47 -10.68
C ARG A 162 2.25 10.49 -9.63
N ALA A 163 2.17 9.62 -8.63
CA ALA A 163 3.13 9.49 -7.54
C ALA A 163 3.16 8.06 -7.00
N ALA A 164 4.31 7.64 -6.50
CA ALA A 164 4.45 6.37 -5.80
C ALA A 164 5.19 6.52 -4.47
N MET A 165 4.84 5.72 -3.46
CA MET A 165 5.63 5.56 -2.25
C MET A 165 5.80 4.06 -1.93
N ALA A 166 7.03 3.58 -2.04
CA ALA A 166 7.42 2.21 -1.74
C ALA A 166 8.14 2.15 -0.38
N GLY A 167 7.44 1.71 0.64
CA GLY A 167 7.98 1.53 1.99
C GLY A 167 8.53 0.12 2.17
N ALA A 168 9.80 -0.01 2.59
CA ALA A 168 10.50 -1.29 2.77
C ALA A 168 10.13 -2.30 1.66
N PRO A 169 10.30 -1.93 0.37
CA PRO A 169 9.81 -2.74 -0.75
C PRO A 169 10.64 -4.00 -0.93
N VAL A 170 10.01 -5.16 -1.09
CA VAL A 170 10.64 -6.33 -1.69
C VAL A 170 10.75 -6.07 -3.20
N THR A 171 11.95 -5.97 -3.73
CA THR A 171 12.18 -5.63 -5.15
C THR A 171 12.71 -6.80 -5.96
N GLU A 172 13.37 -7.75 -5.27
CA GLU A 172 13.87 -8.97 -5.86
C GLU A 172 13.76 -10.14 -4.89
N TYR A 173 13.11 -11.21 -5.31
CA TYR A 173 12.85 -12.37 -4.47
C TYR A 173 14.08 -13.22 -4.17
N PHE A 174 15.02 -13.37 -5.12
CA PHE A 174 16.23 -14.15 -4.90
C PHE A 174 17.06 -13.62 -3.73
N ASP A 175 17.35 -12.31 -3.73
CA ASP A 175 18.06 -11.67 -2.62
C ASP A 175 17.23 -11.68 -1.33
N SER A 176 15.90 -11.52 -1.45
CA SER A 176 15.02 -11.58 -0.28
C SER A 176 15.08 -12.94 0.39
N TYR A 177 15.09 -14.03 -0.37
CA TYR A 177 15.30 -15.37 0.15
C TYR A 177 16.65 -15.51 0.84
N ALA A 178 17.71 -14.99 0.23
CA ALA A 178 19.07 -15.15 0.73
C ALA A 178 19.39 -14.30 1.98
N LEU A 179 18.72 -13.17 2.16
CA LEU A 179 19.09 -12.13 3.13
C LEU A 179 18.03 -11.85 4.21
N SER A 180 16.78 -12.31 4.04
CA SER A 180 15.69 -12.05 4.98
C SER A 180 15.67 -13.06 6.14
N ASP A 181 15.08 -12.63 7.27
CA ASP A 181 14.78 -13.49 8.43
C ASP A 181 13.60 -14.47 8.20
N ILE A 182 12.89 -14.36 7.05
CA ILE A 182 11.75 -15.21 6.69
C ILE A 182 11.96 -15.98 5.37
N ASN A 183 13.17 -16.39 5.07
CA ASN A 183 13.49 -17.08 3.81
C ASN A 183 12.59 -18.30 3.52
N VAL A 184 12.23 -19.08 4.54
CA VAL A 184 11.30 -20.22 4.40
C VAL A 184 9.92 -19.76 3.89
N GLY A 185 9.44 -18.59 4.33
CA GLY A 185 8.17 -18.01 3.86
C GLY A 185 8.20 -17.71 2.36
N PHE A 186 9.32 -17.20 1.84
CA PHE A 186 9.48 -17.00 0.40
C PHE A 186 9.49 -18.33 -0.35
N GLY A 187 10.23 -19.34 0.14
CA GLY A 187 10.23 -20.67 -0.46
C GLY A 187 8.83 -21.30 -0.52
N THR A 188 7.99 -21.08 0.50
CA THR A 188 6.59 -21.54 0.50
C THR A 188 5.76 -20.84 -0.58
N GLY A 189 5.99 -19.55 -0.83
CA GLY A 189 5.29 -18.78 -1.87
C GLY A 189 5.59 -19.27 -3.29
N PHE A 190 6.75 -19.89 -3.51
CA PHE A 190 7.17 -20.45 -4.81
C PHE A 190 7.16 -21.97 -4.83
N ASP A 191 6.87 -22.64 -3.71
CA ASP A 191 6.95 -24.11 -3.56
C ASP A 191 8.31 -24.70 -4.00
N ASN A 192 9.37 -23.87 -4.00
CA ASN A 192 10.72 -24.25 -4.37
C ASN A 192 11.77 -23.34 -3.69
N THR A 193 13.06 -23.59 -4.01
CA THR A 193 14.18 -22.74 -3.61
C THR A 193 14.89 -22.19 -4.84
N PRO A 194 15.48 -20.97 -4.79
CA PRO A 194 15.99 -20.28 -5.99
C PRO A 194 17.37 -20.76 -6.46
N TRP A 195 17.77 -22.01 -6.17
CA TRP A 195 19.14 -22.48 -6.44
C TRP A 195 19.30 -23.16 -7.79
N SER A 196 18.22 -23.48 -8.53
CA SER A 196 18.32 -23.96 -9.90
C SER A 196 18.13 -22.81 -10.90
N PRO A 197 18.65 -22.91 -12.13
CA PRO A 197 18.43 -21.89 -13.16
C PRO A 197 16.95 -21.65 -13.48
N GLU A 198 16.13 -22.71 -13.47
CA GLU A 198 14.69 -22.63 -13.75
C GLU A 198 13.97 -21.87 -12.65
N ALA A 199 14.24 -22.19 -11.38
CA ALA A 199 13.67 -21.48 -10.25
C ALA A 199 14.10 -20.00 -10.23
N GLN A 200 15.36 -19.70 -10.54
CA GLN A 200 15.84 -18.31 -10.64
C GLN A 200 15.09 -17.51 -11.71
N ALA A 201 14.75 -18.12 -12.84
CA ALA A 201 13.98 -17.47 -13.89
C ALA A 201 12.57 -17.10 -13.40
N GLU A 202 11.86 -18.05 -12.75
CA GLU A 202 10.56 -17.82 -12.14
C GLU A 202 10.60 -16.71 -11.08
N TRP A 203 11.54 -16.80 -10.14
CA TRP A 203 11.69 -15.82 -9.06
C TRP A 203 12.02 -14.42 -9.59
N ARG A 204 12.81 -14.34 -10.66
CA ARG A 204 13.12 -13.08 -11.32
C ARG A 204 11.89 -12.46 -11.98
N GLU A 205 11.10 -13.27 -12.70
CA GLU A 205 9.89 -12.81 -13.38
C GLU A 205 8.87 -12.23 -12.40
N GLN A 206 8.75 -12.84 -11.22
CA GLN A 206 7.89 -12.36 -10.13
C GLN A 206 8.48 -11.17 -9.33
N SER A 207 9.69 -10.73 -9.67
CA SER A 207 10.37 -9.63 -8.97
C SER A 207 10.12 -8.29 -9.65
N PRO A 208 9.69 -7.24 -8.92
CA PRO A 208 9.44 -5.90 -9.49
C PRO A 208 10.61 -5.34 -10.29
N ILE A 209 11.85 -5.62 -9.86
CA ILE A 209 13.05 -5.10 -10.50
C ILE A 209 13.20 -5.56 -11.95
N ALA A 210 12.64 -6.72 -12.33
CA ALA A 210 12.66 -7.21 -13.70
C ALA A 210 11.82 -6.34 -14.66
N HIS A 211 10.84 -5.63 -14.13
CA HIS A 211 9.88 -4.81 -14.87
C HIS A 211 10.11 -3.31 -14.75
N ILE A 212 11.02 -2.89 -13.85
CA ILE A 212 11.22 -1.48 -13.48
C ILE A 212 11.69 -0.60 -14.65
N HIS A 213 12.28 -1.19 -15.69
CA HIS A 213 12.76 -0.50 -16.87
C HIS A 213 11.70 0.32 -17.63
N ARG A 214 10.42 0.12 -17.31
CA ARG A 214 9.28 0.88 -17.87
C ARG A 214 8.79 1.99 -16.96
N ALA A 215 9.27 2.05 -15.72
CA ALA A 215 8.76 3.00 -14.74
C ALA A 215 9.09 4.45 -15.12
N THR A 216 8.09 5.32 -14.98
CA THR A 216 8.19 6.77 -15.20
C THR A 216 7.72 7.55 -13.96
N THR A 217 7.11 6.87 -13.01
CA THR A 217 6.42 7.45 -11.85
C THR A 217 7.41 8.00 -10.81
N PRO A 218 7.33 9.28 -10.43
CA PRO A 218 8.09 9.84 -9.32
C PRO A 218 7.88 9.02 -8.03
N THR A 219 8.95 8.52 -7.44
CA THR A 219 8.87 7.52 -6.35
C THR A 219 9.61 7.96 -5.10
N LEU A 220 8.95 7.90 -3.94
CA LEU A 220 9.58 7.96 -2.62
C LEU A 220 9.84 6.54 -2.12
N ILE A 221 11.06 6.30 -1.64
CA ILE A 221 11.44 5.04 -1.00
C ILE A 221 11.74 5.31 0.46
N LEU A 222 11.09 4.59 1.36
CA LEU A 222 11.32 4.66 2.81
C LEU A 222 11.69 3.29 3.34
N CYS A 223 12.72 3.19 4.19
CA CYS A 223 13.06 1.94 4.87
C CYS A 223 13.82 2.18 6.17
N GLN A 224 14.12 1.11 6.89
CA GLN A 224 14.99 1.13 8.06
C GLN A 224 16.29 0.39 7.77
N THR A 225 17.44 0.92 8.27
CA THR A 225 18.75 0.32 8.02
C THR A 225 18.95 -1.03 8.72
N GLY A 226 18.24 -1.27 9.81
CA GLY A 226 18.26 -2.51 10.58
C GLY A 226 17.04 -3.41 10.34
N ASP A 227 16.40 -3.29 9.20
CA ASP A 227 15.31 -4.17 8.78
C ASP A 227 15.86 -5.53 8.33
N LEU A 228 15.53 -6.60 9.08
CA LEU A 228 15.90 -7.97 8.74
C LEU A 228 14.81 -8.68 7.94
N ARG A 229 13.58 -8.15 7.93
CA ARG A 229 12.45 -8.69 7.17
C ARG A 229 12.57 -8.38 5.69
N VAL A 230 12.80 -7.10 5.39
CA VAL A 230 13.11 -6.62 4.04
C VAL A 230 14.41 -5.82 4.10
N PRO A 231 15.55 -6.48 3.89
CA PRO A 231 16.86 -5.84 3.98
C PRO A 231 16.96 -4.60 3.09
N ILE A 232 17.66 -3.58 3.58
CA ILE A 232 17.81 -2.28 2.90
C ILE A 232 18.37 -2.39 1.47
N THR A 233 19.07 -3.49 1.17
CA THR A 233 19.58 -3.80 -0.19
C THR A 233 18.48 -3.82 -1.24
N GLN A 234 17.26 -4.20 -0.85
CA GLN A 234 16.08 -4.17 -1.71
C GLN A 234 15.72 -2.73 -2.13
N SER A 235 15.75 -1.81 -1.17
CA SER A 235 15.53 -0.39 -1.40
C SER A 235 16.65 0.25 -2.25
N TYR A 236 17.91 -0.15 -2.06
CA TYR A 236 19.02 0.32 -2.89
C TYR A 236 18.84 -0.06 -4.36
N LYS A 237 18.42 -1.31 -4.65
CA LYS A 237 18.17 -1.75 -6.03
C LYS A 237 17.13 -0.88 -6.72
N LEU A 238 15.98 -0.64 -6.07
CA LEU A 238 14.94 0.21 -6.63
C LEU A 238 15.43 1.63 -6.85
N PHE A 239 16.15 2.19 -5.87
CA PHE A 239 16.67 3.56 -5.94
C PHE A 239 17.63 3.74 -7.12
N HIS A 240 18.62 2.86 -7.27
CA HIS A 240 19.58 2.93 -8.37
C HIS A 240 18.91 2.71 -9.72
N ALA A 241 18.00 1.74 -9.82
CA ALA A 241 17.28 1.49 -11.07
C ALA A 241 16.46 2.72 -11.51
N LEU A 242 15.75 3.38 -10.59
CA LEU A 242 15.00 4.59 -10.92
C LEU A 242 15.91 5.78 -11.25
N GLN A 243 17.08 5.91 -10.59
CA GLN A 243 18.08 6.92 -10.96
C GLN A 243 18.63 6.70 -12.36
N ASP A 244 18.98 5.47 -12.71
CA ASP A 244 19.52 5.13 -14.04
C ASP A 244 18.50 5.36 -15.17
N LEU A 245 17.21 5.38 -14.82
CA LEU A 245 16.09 5.69 -15.72
C LEU A 245 15.73 7.19 -15.74
N ASP A 246 16.47 8.05 -15.05
CA ASP A 246 16.16 9.48 -14.88
C ASP A 246 14.75 9.74 -14.25
N VAL A 247 14.20 8.77 -13.53
CA VAL A 247 12.93 8.91 -12.82
C VAL A 247 13.15 9.71 -11.53
N PRO A 248 12.36 10.76 -11.23
CA PRO A 248 12.47 11.48 -9.98
C PRO A 248 12.29 10.56 -8.77
N VAL A 249 13.33 10.36 -7.99
CA VAL A 249 13.32 9.44 -6.84
C VAL A 249 13.93 10.11 -5.60
N GLN A 250 13.30 9.89 -4.46
CA GLN A 250 13.86 10.21 -3.15
C GLN A 250 13.95 8.96 -2.29
N PHE A 251 15.09 8.75 -1.64
CA PHE A 251 15.33 7.63 -0.75
C PHE A 251 15.67 8.12 0.65
N ILE A 252 14.94 7.63 1.65
CA ILE A 252 15.17 7.95 3.06
C ILE A 252 15.31 6.66 3.85
N ALA A 253 16.46 6.47 4.46
CA ALA A 253 16.77 5.33 5.33
C ALA A 253 16.84 5.80 6.78
N TYR A 254 15.98 5.24 7.64
CA TYR A 254 15.99 5.52 9.07
C TYR A 254 17.01 4.62 9.78
N PRO A 255 17.90 5.17 10.62
CA PRO A 255 18.88 4.38 11.37
C PRO A 255 18.23 3.66 12.56
N LEU A 256 17.26 2.82 12.29
CA LEU A 256 16.44 2.13 13.27
C LEU A 256 16.40 0.63 12.99
N PRO A 257 16.24 -0.21 14.03
CA PRO A 257 15.97 -1.63 13.88
C PRO A 257 14.49 -1.87 13.56
N GLY A 258 14.22 -3.07 13.01
CA GLY A 258 12.86 -3.58 12.76
C GLY A 258 12.30 -3.15 11.42
N HIS A 259 11.09 -3.64 11.13
CA HIS A 259 10.48 -3.55 9.79
C HIS A 259 9.60 -2.29 9.59
N PHE A 260 9.10 -1.70 10.67
CA PHE A 260 8.36 -0.44 10.66
C PHE A 260 8.68 0.35 11.93
N PRO A 261 8.79 1.70 11.89
CA PRO A 261 9.14 2.47 13.08
C PRO A 261 8.18 2.25 14.25
N GLY A 262 8.70 1.68 15.35
CA GLY A 262 7.97 1.56 16.61
C GLY A 262 7.91 2.87 17.40
N ASN A 263 8.92 3.73 17.23
CA ASN A 263 9.01 5.02 17.89
C ASN A 263 8.01 6.02 17.28
N PRO A 264 7.17 6.70 18.09
CA PRO A 264 6.12 7.59 17.58
C PRO A 264 6.66 8.80 16.79
N VAL A 265 7.85 9.32 17.12
CA VAL A 265 8.46 10.45 16.40
C VAL A 265 8.80 10.05 14.97
N HIS A 266 9.50 8.91 14.80
CA HIS A 266 9.85 8.41 13.47
C HIS A 266 8.63 7.92 12.69
N ARG A 267 7.63 7.31 13.37
CA ARG A 267 6.38 6.92 12.73
C ARG A 267 5.63 8.13 12.16
N ARG A 268 5.58 9.23 12.92
CA ARG A 268 5.01 10.49 12.46
C ARG A 268 5.77 11.03 11.24
N ASP A 269 7.09 11.03 11.27
CA ASP A 269 7.91 11.50 10.15
C ASP A 269 7.71 10.64 8.89
N VAL A 270 7.64 9.30 9.03
CA VAL A 270 7.31 8.40 7.93
C VAL A 270 5.96 8.77 7.30
N PHE A 271 4.90 8.87 8.10
CA PHE A 271 3.56 9.18 7.57
C PHE A 271 3.49 10.57 6.95
N GLN A 272 4.16 11.56 7.56
CA GLN A 272 4.20 12.91 7.02
C GLN A 272 4.91 12.95 5.67
N ARG A 273 6.10 12.36 5.56
CA ARG A 273 6.84 12.29 4.28
C ARG A 273 6.08 11.52 3.21
N TRP A 274 5.45 10.42 3.61
CA TRP A 274 4.62 9.62 2.72
C TRP A 274 3.50 10.46 2.11
N GLY A 275 2.66 11.08 2.94
CA GLY A 275 1.57 11.92 2.44
C GLY A 275 2.06 13.16 1.71
N ASP A 276 3.06 13.89 2.24
CA ASP A 276 3.59 15.09 1.60
C ASP A 276 4.15 14.78 0.20
N TRP A 277 4.85 13.64 0.03
CA TRP A 277 5.34 13.22 -1.29
C TRP A 277 4.22 13.07 -2.30
N VAL A 278 3.11 12.44 -1.93
CA VAL A 278 1.97 12.20 -2.82
C VAL A 278 1.24 13.51 -3.11
N PHE A 279 0.91 14.28 -2.07
CA PHE A 279 0.14 15.52 -2.23
C PHE A 279 0.92 16.64 -2.95
N ASP A 280 2.23 16.74 -2.77
CA ASP A 280 3.07 17.68 -3.53
C ASP A 280 2.99 17.40 -5.05
N ARG A 281 2.84 16.12 -5.45
CA ARG A 281 2.72 15.72 -6.85
C ARG A 281 1.31 15.80 -7.40
N PHE A 282 0.33 15.82 -6.51
CA PHE A 282 -1.06 16.15 -6.85
C PHE A 282 -1.30 17.66 -6.92
N GLU A 283 -0.28 18.47 -6.60
CA GLU A 283 -0.37 19.93 -6.54
C GLU A 283 -1.41 20.41 -5.52
N VAL A 284 -1.64 19.63 -4.46
CA VAL A 284 -2.51 19.99 -3.34
C VAL A 284 -1.69 20.76 -2.31
N PRO A 285 -2.07 22.00 -1.96
CA PRO A 285 -1.36 22.79 -0.95
C PRO A 285 -1.30 22.08 0.40
N ARG A 286 -0.15 22.16 1.09
CA ARG A 286 0.06 21.52 2.40
C ARG A 286 -0.87 22.06 3.49
N ASP A 287 -1.27 23.34 3.36
CA ASP A 287 -2.14 24.06 4.28
C ASP A 287 -3.58 24.18 3.75
N ALA A 288 -3.96 23.37 2.76
CA ALA A 288 -5.33 23.39 2.26
C ALA A 288 -6.29 23.06 3.42
N PRO A 289 -7.31 23.89 3.66
CA PRO A 289 -8.29 23.60 4.68
C PRO A 289 -8.97 22.27 4.35
N VAL A 290 -9.15 21.43 5.36
CA VAL A 290 -9.87 20.17 5.25
C VAL A 290 -11.25 20.45 4.66
N GLY A 291 -11.53 19.92 3.46
CA GLY A 291 -12.82 20.12 2.80
C GLY A 291 -12.92 21.25 1.77
N ALA A 292 -11.84 21.94 1.43
CA ALA A 292 -11.84 22.82 0.26
C ALA A 292 -11.57 21.98 -1.00
N GLY A 293 -12.60 21.69 -1.78
CA GLY A 293 -12.46 21.24 -3.15
C GLY A 293 -11.55 22.22 -3.90
N ALA A 294 -10.65 21.72 -4.73
CA ALA A 294 -9.83 22.59 -5.58
C ALA A 294 -10.73 23.43 -6.49
N PRO A 295 -10.37 24.70 -6.78
CA PRO A 295 -11.15 25.55 -7.67
C PRO A 295 -11.23 25.01 -9.09
#